data_ed72c67c84e552b524e0dd17e95bfc9c
#
_entry.id   ed72c67c84e552b524e0dd17e95bfc9c
#
_cell.length_a   1.000
_cell.length_b   1.000
_cell.length_c   1.000
_cell.angle_alpha   90.00
_cell.angle_beta   90.00
_cell.angle_gamma   90.00
#
_symmetry.space_group_name_H-M   'P 1'
#
loop_
_entity.id
_entity.type
_entity.pdbx_description
1 polymer ?
#
loop_
_entity_poly.entity_id
_entity_poly.type
_entity_poly.pdbx_seq_one_letter_code
_entity_poly.pdbx_strand_id
1 'polypeptide(L)'
;KAALLLPFQEDKRMVEYYEGFLMAVDSLKRTGVSLDLYVYDSGKDISTLNTILAKNEMKSMNIIFGPMHQNQIKPLSDFAEKNDIRLVIPFSKKGEEVFNNPAVYQINTPQSYLYSEVYEHFTRQFPNAHVIFIESANSDKEKAEFISGLKQELKNKGISMKSVSESATKEILKTTDKESVKEIIKNDIDFDKIQEKIP
;
A
#
# COMPACT_ATOMS: atom_id res chain seq x y z
N LYS A 1 -18.58 -20.16 -11.36
CA LYS A 1 -17.28 -20.14 -12.02
C LYS A 1 -16.37 -19.12 -11.35
N ALA A 2 -15.12 -19.48 -11.13
CA ALA A 2 -14.12 -18.59 -10.54
C ALA A 2 -12.89 -18.50 -11.46
N ALA A 3 -12.26 -17.33 -11.54
CA ALA A 3 -10.96 -17.16 -12.16
C ALA A 3 -9.91 -16.78 -11.13
N LEU A 4 -8.70 -17.28 -11.29
CA LEU A 4 -7.54 -16.97 -10.49
C LEU A 4 -6.45 -16.41 -11.40
N LEU A 5 -6.06 -15.15 -11.18
CA LEU A 5 -5.08 -14.42 -12.00
C LEU A 5 -3.85 -14.12 -11.15
N LEU A 6 -2.77 -14.85 -11.38
CA LEU A 6 -1.52 -14.74 -10.61
C LEU A 6 -0.31 -14.69 -11.55
N PRO A 7 0.76 -13.93 -11.23
CA PRO A 7 1.98 -13.88 -12.04
C PRO A 7 2.95 -15.02 -11.69
N PHE A 8 2.64 -16.23 -12.11
CA PHE A 8 3.37 -17.45 -11.74
C PHE A 8 4.84 -17.47 -12.17
N GLN A 9 5.15 -16.88 -13.32
CA GLN A 9 6.52 -16.86 -13.84
C GLN A 9 7.40 -15.82 -13.15
N GLU A 10 6.81 -14.84 -12.52
CA GLU A 10 7.55 -13.72 -11.89
C GLU A 10 7.80 -13.94 -10.40
N ASP A 11 6.90 -14.60 -9.70
CA ASP A 11 6.99 -14.82 -8.27
C ASP A 11 6.61 -16.26 -7.89
N LYS A 12 7.62 -17.04 -7.50
CA LYS A 12 7.43 -18.44 -7.09
C LYS A 12 6.49 -18.61 -5.90
N ARG A 13 6.33 -17.59 -5.05
CA ARG A 13 5.35 -17.61 -3.95
C ARG A 13 3.91 -17.73 -4.45
N MET A 14 3.66 -17.39 -5.71
CA MET A 14 2.34 -17.54 -6.32
C MET A 14 1.94 -19.00 -6.52
N VAL A 15 2.91 -19.88 -6.66
CA VAL A 15 2.66 -21.34 -6.68
C VAL A 15 2.18 -21.82 -5.31
N GLU A 16 2.84 -21.41 -4.23
CA GLU A 16 2.42 -21.75 -2.85
C GLU A 16 1.03 -21.19 -2.54
N TYR A 17 0.75 -19.95 -2.96
CA TYR A 17 -0.59 -19.37 -2.82
C TYR A 17 -1.64 -20.18 -3.58
N TYR A 18 -1.32 -20.60 -4.81
CA TYR A 18 -2.20 -21.43 -5.62
C TYR A 18 -2.47 -22.80 -4.98
N GLU A 19 -1.45 -23.43 -4.43
CA GLU A 19 -1.61 -24.69 -3.68
C GLU A 19 -2.57 -24.50 -2.49
N GLY A 20 -2.39 -23.45 -1.70
CA GLY A 20 -3.30 -23.11 -0.60
C GLY A 20 -4.73 -22.82 -1.11
N PHE A 21 -4.86 -22.15 -2.25
CA PHE A 21 -6.16 -21.90 -2.88
C PHE A 21 -6.86 -23.22 -3.29
N LEU A 22 -6.12 -24.18 -3.88
CA LEU A 22 -6.65 -25.49 -4.23
C LEU A 22 -7.09 -26.28 -2.99
N MET A 23 -6.35 -26.20 -1.90
CA MET A 23 -6.76 -26.82 -0.62
C MET A 23 -8.08 -26.24 -0.12
N ALA A 24 -8.26 -24.93 -0.22
CA ALA A 24 -9.52 -24.26 0.15
C ALA A 24 -10.69 -24.71 -0.77
N VAL A 25 -10.44 -24.80 -2.07
CA VAL A 25 -11.43 -25.32 -3.05
C VAL A 25 -11.83 -26.77 -2.74
N ASP A 26 -10.87 -27.63 -2.41
CA ASP A 26 -11.17 -29.03 -2.01
C ASP A 26 -12.00 -29.07 -0.71
N SER A 27 -11.69 -28.21 0.23
CA SER A 27 -12.47 -28.09 1.47
C SER A 27 -13.92 -27.65 1.19
N LEU A 28 -14.12 -26.67 0.33
CA LEU A 28 -15.45 -26.22 -0.10
C LEU A 28 -16.22 -27.34 -0.83
N LYS A 29 -15.54 -28.12 -1.68
CA LYS A 29 -16.15 -29.25 -2.36
C LYS A 29 -16.73 -30.29 -1.39
N ARG A 30 -16.07 -30.52 -0.27
CA ARG A 30 -16.57 -31.43 0.79
C ARG A 30 -17.87 -30.94 1.46
N THR A 31 -18.14 -29.63 1.39
CA THR A 31 -19.41 -29.03 1.86
C THR A 31 -20.50 -29.00 0.79
N GLY A 32 -20.28 -29.63 -0.38
CA GLY A 32 -21.24 -29.71 -1.48
C GLY A 32 -21.17 -28.55 -2.47
N VAL A 33 -20.19 -27.65 -2.35
CA VAL A 33 -19.99 -26.54 -3.31
C VAL A 33 -19.32 -27.09 -4.57
N SER A 34 -19.90 -26.82 -5.74
CA SER A 34 -19.28 -27.10 -7.04
C SER A 34 -18.67 -25.83 -7.63
N LEU A 35 -17.41 -25.89 -8.02
CA LEU A 35 -16.67 -24.75 -8.53
C LEU A 35 -15.87 -25.12 -9.80
N ASP A 36 -16.14 -24.42 -10.90
CA ASP A 36 -15.28 -24.44 -12.09
C ASP A 36 -14.19 -23.38 -11.90
N LEU A 37 -12.94 -23.81 -11.74
CA LEU A 37 -11.81 -22.91 -11.53
C LEU A 37 -11.01 -22.76 -12.81
N TYR A 38 -10.83 -21.51 -13.25
CA TYR A 38 -10.01 -21.10 -14.38
C TYR A 38 -8.76 -20.38 -13.85
N VAL A 39 -7.58 -20.85 -14.23
CA VAL A 39 -6.31 -20.31 -13.72
C VAL A 39 -5.50 -19.71 -14.86
N TYR A 40 -5.03 -18.47 -14.69
CA TYR A 40 -4.28 -17.75 -15.71
C TYR A 40 -3.02 -17.14 -15.12
N ASP A 41 -1.92 -17.22 -15.87
CA ASP A 41 -0.74 -16.42 -15.59
C ASP A 41 -0.98 -14.99 -16.07
N SER A 42 -1.14 -14.07 -15.12
CA SER A 42 -1.45 -12.67 -15.44
C SER A 42 -0.21 -11.86 -15.82
N GLY A 43 1.00 -12.37 -15.58
CA GLY A 43 2.22 -11.59 -15.72
C GLY A 43 2.11 -10.22 -15.02
N LYS A 44 2.97 -9.27 -15.42
CA LYS A 44 2.94 -7.88 -14.90
C LYS A 44 2.34 -6.87 -15.88
N ASP A 45 2.25 -7.23 -17.16
CA ASP A 45 1.89 -6.32 -18.22
C ASP A 45 0.37 -6.23 -18.41
N ILE A 46 -0.12 -5.03 -18.67
CA ILE A 46 -1.53 -4.79 -18.97
C ILE A 46 -1.96 -5.52 -20.25
N SER A 47 -1.06 -5.68 -21.23
CA SER A 47 -1.33 -6.40 -22.48
C SER A 47 -1.69 -7.88 -22.23
N THR A 48 -0.96 -8.54 -21.33
CA THR A 48 -1.25 -9.92 -20.92
C THR A 48 -2.62 -10.01 -20.24
N LEU A 49 -2.92 -9.10 -19.32
CA LEU A 49 -4.23 -9.02 -18.70
C LEU A 49 -5.34 -8.84 -19.75
N ASN A 50 -5.19 -7.89 -20.65
CA ASN A 50 -6.19 -7.62 -21.70
C ASN A 50 -6.45 -8.85 -22.58
N THR A 51 -5.41 -9.63 -22.90
CA THR A 51 -5.54 -10.89 -23.63
C THR A 51 -6.37 -11.92 -22.85
N ILE A 52 -6.20 -11.99 -21.54
CA ILE A 52 -7.01 -12.85 -20.67
C ILE A 52 -8.47 -12.37 -20.64
N LEU A 53 -8.69 -11.09 -20.42
CA LEU A 53 -10.03 -10.49 -20.32
C LEU A 53 -10.82 -10.57 -21.64
N ALA A 54 -10.13 -10.66 -22.79
CA ALA A 54 -10.76 -10.84 -24.09
C ALA A 54 -11.36 -12.24 -24.32
N LYS A 55 -11.00 -13.22 -23.47
CA LYS A 55 -11.53 -14.58 -23.57
C LYS A 55 -13.02 -14.60 -23.24
N ASN A 56 -13.79 -15.38 -24.03
CA ASN A 56 -15.24 -15.44 -23.86
C ASN A 56 -15.67 -15.95 -22.49
N GLU A 57 -14.96 -16.92 -21.93
CA GLU A 57 -15.26 -17.48 -20.63
C GLU A 57 -15.10 -16.46 -19.48
N MET A 58 -14.24 -15.46 -19.63
CA MET A 58 -14.02 -14.45 -18.58
C MET A 58 -15.28 -13.64 -18.26
N LYS A 59 -16.10 -13.35 -19.24
CA LYS A 59 -17.38 -12.63 -19.05
C LYS A 59 -18.43 -13.44 -18.30
N SER A 60 -18.24 -14.76 -18.20
CA SER A 60 -19.16 -15.67 -17.52
C SER A 60 -18.69 -16.07 -16.12
N MET A 61 -17.65 -15.45 -15.58
CA MET A 61 -17.19 -15.68 -14.22
C MET A 61 -18.15 -15.06 -13.20
N ASN A 62 -18.26 -15.68 -12.04
CA ASN A 62 -19.00 -15.12 -10.92
C ASN A 62 -18.06 -14.33 -10.01
N ILE A 63 -16.79 -14.76 -9.96
CA ILE A 63 -15.76 -14.17 -9.08
C ILE A 63 -14.38 -14.31 -9.72
N ILE A 64 -13.56 -13.28 -9.56
CA ILE A 64 -12.16 -13.24 -9.98
C ILE A 64 -11.28 -12.95 -8.77
N PHE A 65 -10.22 -13.73 -8.56
CA PHE A 65 -9.19 -13.52 -7.56
C PHE A 65 -7.91 -13.02 -8.23
N GLY A 66 -7.37 -11.91 -7.78
CA GLY A 66 -6.24 -11.19 -8.35
C GLY A 66 -6.62 -9.72 -8.59
N PRO A 67 -5.77 -8.94 -9.25
CA PRO A 67 -4.39 -9.24 -9.63
C PRO A 67 -3.41 -9.04 -8.46
N MET A 68 -2.12 -9.29 -8.72
CA MET A 68 -1.05 -8.93 -7.78
C MET A 68 -0.50 -7.52 -8.06
N HIS A 69 -0.40 -7.14 -9.32
CA HIS A 69 0.23 -5.89 -9.74
C HIS A 69 -0.74 -4.71 -9.75
N GLN A 70 -0.28 -3.57 -9.18
CA GLN A 70 -1.08 -2.36 -9.01
C GLN A 70 -1.65 -1.81 -10.34
N ASN A 71 -0.85 -1.83 -11.42
CA ASN A 71 -1.26 -1.34 -12.73
C ASN A 71 -2.42 -2.15 -13.35
N GLN A 72 -2.64 -3.37 -12.89
CA GLN A 72 -3.70 -4.25 -13.37
C GLN A 72 -5.02 -4.10 -12.60
N ILE A 73 -5.01 -3.46 -11.41
CA ILE A 73 -6.19 -3.37 -10.54
C ILE A 73 -7.32 -2.61 -11.23
N LYS A 74 -7.04 -1.40 -11.71
CA LYS A 74 -8.06 -0.56 -12.35
C LYS A 74 -8.70 -1.22 -13.58
N PRO A 75 -7.94 -1.72 -14.58
CA PRO A 75 -8.54 -2.40 -15.73
C PRO A 75 -9.39 -3.62 -15.35
N LEU A 76 -8.94 -4.40 -14.36
CA LEU A 76 -9.68 -5.58 -13.91
C LEU A 76 -10.93 -5.20 -13.11
N SER A 77 -10.86 -4.15 -12.31
CA SER A 77 -11.99 -3.57 -11.59
C SER A 77 -13.09 -3.07 -12.53
N ASP A 78 -12.71 -2.32 -13.57
CA ASP A 78 -13.65 -1.83 -14.59
C ASP A 78 -14.30 -3.00 -15.37
N PHE A 79 -13.52 -4.05 -15.67
CA PHE A 79 -14.04 -5.26 -16.31
C PHE A 79 -15.05 -5.99 -15.41
N ALA A 80 -14.72 -6.15 -14.13
CA ALA A 80 -15.55 -6.83 -13.15
C ALA A 80 -16.91 -6.11 -12.98
N GLU A 81 -16.89 -4.79 -12.81
CA GLU A 81 -18.09 -3.97 -12.71
C GLU A 81 -18.97 -4.09 -13.94
N LYS A 82 -18.39 -3.94 -15.14
CA LYS A 82 -19.11 -4.00 -16.41
C LYS A 82 -19.83 -5.33 -16.64
N ASN A 83 -19.30 -6.43 -16.10
CA ASN A 83 -19.82 -7.79 -16.33
C ASN A 83 -20.53 -8.38 -15.10
N ASP A 84 -20.78 -7.59 -14.05
CA ASP A 84 -21.39 -8.04 -12.79
C ASP A 84 -20.61 -9.21 -12.14
N ILE A 85 -19.28 -9.09 -12.11
CA ILE A 85 -18.35 -10.08 -11.57
C ILE A 85 -17.78 -9.54 -10.25
N ARG A 86 -17.72 -10.34 -9.22
CA ARG A 86 -17.02 -9.97 -7.99
C ARG A 86 -15.51 -10.08 -8.18
N LEU A 87 -14.78 -9.04 -7.80
CA LEU A 87 -13.32 -9.00 -7.84
C LEU A 87 -12.75 -9.03 -6.44
N VAL A 88 -11.93 -10.02 -6.13
CA VAL A 88 -11.21 -10.13 -4.85
C VAL A 88 -9.74 -9.85 -5.08
N ILE A 89 -9.20 -8.79 -4.45
CA ILE A 89 -7.80 -8.39 -4.51
C ILE A 89 -7.07 -8.94 -3.28
N PRO A 90 -6.23 -9.98 -3.43
CA PRO A 90 -5.68 -10.68 -2.26
C PRO A 90 -4.47 -9.99 -1.61
N PHE A 91 -3.66 -9.24 -2.37
CA PHE A 91 -2.34 -8.83 -1.89
C PHE A 91 -2.13 -7.31 -1.77
N SER A 92 -2.82 -6.51 -2.59
CA SER A 92 -2.60 -5.07 -2.58
C SER A 92 -3.09 -4.44 -1.28
N LYS A 93 -2.29 -3.51 -0.75
CA LYS A 93 -2.69 -2.53 0.26
C LYS A 93 -2.93 -1.16 -0.36
N LYS A 94 -2.70 -1.05 -1.67
CA LYS A 94 -2.80 0.14 -2.49
C LYS A 94 -3.97 -0.04 -3.43
N GLY A 95 -4.79 0.95 -3.58
CA GLY A 95 -5.94 0.93 -4.48
C GLY A 95 -7.15 1.50 -3.78
N GLU A 96 -7.76 2.45 -4.43
CA GLU A 96 -8.97 3.13 -3.95
C GLU A 96 -10.23 2.55 -4.62
N GLU A 97 -10.06 1.56 -5.51
CA GLU A 97 -11.16 0.96 -6.25
C GLU A 97 -12.21 0.35 -5.33
N VAL A 98 -11.78 -0.21 -4.19
CA VAL A 98 -12.69 -0.77 -3.18
C VAL A 98 -13.66 0.26 -2.59
N PHE A 99 -13.29 1.54 -2.60
CA PHE A 99 -14.16 2.61 -2.09
C PHE A 99 -15.20 3.10 -3.12
N ASN A 100 -14.91 2.90 -4.40
CA ASN A 100 -15.67 3.48 -5.49
C ASN A 100 -16.41 2.44 -6.35
N ASN A 101 -16.02 1.15 -6.25
CA ASN A 101 -16.58 0.07 -7.05
C ASN A 101 -17.14 -1.04 -6.15
N PRO A 102 -18.46 -1.24 -6.10
CA PRO A 102 -19.09 -2.24 -5.23
C PRO A 102 -18.80 -3.69 -5.61
N ALA A 103 -18.25 -3.93 -6.80
CA ALA A 103 -17.83 -5.26 -7.23
C ALA A 103 -16.46 -5.67 -6.64
N VAL A 104 -15.70 -4.73 -6.06
CA VAL A 104 -14.34 -4.94 -5.58
C VAL A 104 -14.31 -5.23 -4.08
N TYR A 105 -13.63 -6.30 -3.73
CA TYR A 105 -13.31 -6.72 -2.37
C TYR A 105 -11.79 -6.77 -2.21
N GLN A 106 -11.26 -6.15 -1.19
CA GLN A 106 -9.83 -6.15 -0.89
C GLN A 106 -9.57 -6.84 0.43
N ILE A 107 -8.68 -7.85 0.43
CA ILE A 107 -8.37 -8.64 1.63
C ILE A 107 -7.58 -7.81 2.63
N ASN A 108 -6.55 -7.10 2.14
CA ASN A 108 -5.77 -6.22 3.00
C ASN A 108 -6.44 -4.85 3.10
N THR A 109 -6.59 -4.33 4.31
CA THR A 109 -7.11 -2.98 4.52
C THR A 109 -6.25 -1.97 3.76
N PRO A 110 -6.85 -1.07 2.96
CA PRO A 110 -6.13 0.00 2.30
C PRO A 110 -5.32 0.82 3.31
N GLN A 111 -4.09 1.12 2.95
CA GLN A 111 -3.15 1.78 3.86
C GLN A 111 -3.64 3.18 4.30
N SER A 112 -4.29 3.91 3.39
CA SER A 112 -4.88 5.21 3.66
C SER A 112 -5.95 5.18 4.76
N TYR A 113 -6.65 4.06 4.90
CA TYR A 113 -7.66 3.87 5.95
C TYR A 113 -7.08 3.85 7.36
N LEU A 114 -5.81 3.48 7.48
CA LEU A 114 -5.12 3.39 8.76
C LEU A 114 -4.42 4.70 9.17
N TYR A 115 -4.36 5.69 8.27
CA TYR A 115 -3.58 6.90 8.50
C TYR A 115 -4.05 7.68 9.72
N SER A 116 -5.34 7.84 9.92
CA SER A 116 -5.89 8.57 11.07
C SER A 116 -5.50 7.96 12.41
N GLU A 117 -5.55 6.63 12.52
CA GLU A 117 -5.14 5.91 13.73
C GLU A 117 -3.64 6.02 13.98
N VAL A 118 -2.83 5.96 12.90
CA VAL A 118 -1.38 6.14 12.99
C VAL A 118 -1.04 7.56 13.46
N TYR A 119 -1.72 8.59 12.95
CA TYR A 119 -1.51 9.97 13.37
C TYR A 119 -1.88 10.17 14.83
N GLU A 120 -3.02 9.66 15.26
CA GLU A 120 -3.47 9.74 16.64
C GLU A 120 -2.50 9.01 17.58
N HIS A 121 -2.09 7.79 17.21
CA HIS A 121 -1.11 7.02 17.97
C HIS A 121 0.21 7.77 18.11
N PHE A 122 0.73 8.30 17.00
CA PHE A 122 1.99 9.05 16.98
C PHE A 122 1.93 10.29 17.89
N THR A 123 0.89 11.10 17.75
CA THR A 123 0.74 12.34 18.52
C THR A 123 0.52 12.08 20.02
N ARG A 124 -0.13 10.98 20.36
CA ARG A 124 -0.31 10.52 21.73
C ARG A 124 1.00 10.02 22.35
N GLN A 125 1.80 9.31 21.58
CA GLN A 125 3.08 8.76 22.03
C GLN A 125 4.15 9.85 22.19
N PHE A 126 4.10 10.88 21.34
CA PHE A 126 5.11 11.95 21.26
C PHE A 126 4.52 13.35 21.42
N PRO A 127 3.80 13.65 22.52
CA PRO A 127 3.05 14.91 22.65
C PRO A 127 3.93 16.15 22.78
N ASN A 128 5.18 15.99 23.23
CA ASN A 128 6.13 17.09 23.43
C ASN A 128 7.34 17.01 22.48
N ALA A 129 7.24 16.21 21.42
CA ALA A 129 8.33 16.06 20.48
C ALA A 129 8.48 17.29 19.57
N HIS A 130 9.70 17.48 19.05
CA HIS A 130 9.95 18.36 17.92
C HIS A 130 10.16 17.50 16.67
N VAL A 131 9.18 17.48 15.78
CA VAL A 131 9.16 16.57 14.63
C VAL A 131 9.84 17.20 13.43
N ILE A 132 10.84 16.52 12.85
CA ILE A 132 11.55 16.97 11.67
C ILE A 132 11.18 16.06 10.49
N PHE A 133 10.64 16.65 9.43
CA PHE A 133 10.38 15.98 8.18
C PHE A 133 11.55 16.20 7.22
N ILE A 134 12.21 15.12 6.78
CA ILE A 134 13.22 15.18 5.73
C ILE A 134 12.52 14.85 4.40
N GLU A 135 12.38 15.84 3.54
CA GLU A 135 11.64 15.72 2.29
C GLU A 135 12.59 15.41 1.14
N SER A 136 12.34 14.30 0.44
CA SER A 136 13.03 13.95 -0.81
C SER A 136 12.29 14.53 -2.00
N ALA A 137 13.03 14.99 -3.01
CA ALA A 137 12.47 15.50 -4.26
C ALA A 137 11.65 14.46 -5.05
N ASN A 138 11.86 13.17 -4.77
CA ASN A 138 11.23 12.05 -5.46
C ASN A 138 10.23 11.29 -4.56
N SER A 139 9.53 11.98 -3.66
CA SER A 139 8.48 11.34 -2.86
C SER A 139 7.32 10.90 -3.75
N ASP A 140 6.86 9.66 -3.58
CA ASP A 140 5.64 9.20 -4.24
C ASP A 140 4.39 9.88 -3.64
N LYS A 141 3.28 9.84 -4.40
CA LYS A 141 2.02 10.51 -4.02
C LYS A 141 1.48 10.03 -2.67
N GLU A 142 1.59 8.75 -2.36
CA GLU A 142 1.08 8.18 -1.11
C GLU A 142 1.86 8.66 0.11
N LYS A 143 3.20 8.75 -0.02
CA LYS A 143 4.03 9.32 1.04
C LYS A 143 3.74 10.79 1.26
N ALA A 144 3.53 11.54 0.18
CA ALA A 144 3.17 12.95 0.27
C ALA A 144 1.83 13.14 0.98
N GLU A 145 0.84 12.30 0.70
CA GLU A 145 -0.46 12.30 1.36
C GLU A 145 -0.34 11.98 2.86
N PHE A 146 0.36 10.90 3.19
CA PHE A 146 0.62 10.52 4.57
C PHE A 146 1.32 11.64 5.36
N ILE A 147 2.39 12.21 4.80
CA ILE A 147 3.14 13.31 5.43
C ILE A 147 2.25 14.55 5.61
N SER A 148 1.45 14.89 4.61
CA SER A 148 0.52 16.03 4.67
C SER A 148 -0.50 15.86 5.80
N GLY A 149 -1.11 14.68 5.90
CA GLY A 149 -2.06 14.36 6.95
C GLY A 149 -1.43 14.39 8.35
N LEU A 150 -0.23 13.81 8.49
CA LEU A 150 0.50 13.85 9.76
C LEU A 150 0.87 15.28 10.18
N LYS A 151 1.33 16.12 9.23
CA LYS A 151 1.61 17.55 9.51
C LYS A 151 0.36 18.29 9.99
N GLN A 152 -0.78 18.01 9.37
CA GLN A 152 -2.04 18.62 9.79
C GLN A 152 -2.42 18.19 11.21
N GLU A 153 -2.27 16.91 11.54
CA GLU A 153 -2.59 16.41 12.89
C GLU A 153 -1.62 16.96 13.96
N LEU A 154 -0.33 17.01 13.66
CA LEU A 154 0.65 17.67 14.55
C LEU A 154 0.29 19.13 14.84
N LYS A 155 -0.12 19.87 13.81
CA LYS A 155 -0.59 21.25 13.95
C LYS A 155 -1.84 21.34 14.82
N ASN A 156 -2.81 20.44 14.62
CA ASN A 156 -4.04 20.39 15.43
C ASN A 156 -3.74 20.12 16.91
N LYS A 157 -2.72 19.31 17.20
CA LYS A 157 -2.28 18.99 18.56
C LYS A 157 -1.27 19.99 19.15
N GLY A 158 -0.85 21.01 18.38
CA GLY A 158 0.13 21.99 18.83
C GLY A 158 1.56 21.44 18.97
N ILE A 159 1.86 20.32 18.32
CA ILE A 159 3.19 19.69 18.36
C ILE A 159 4.11 20.41 17.37
N SER A 160 5.30 20.79 17.83
CA SER A 160 6.27 21.50 17.01
C SER A 160 6.81 20.66 15.88
N MET A 161 6.92 21.23 14.66
CA MET A 161 7.44 20.54 13.50
C MET A 161 8.24 21.45 12.58
N LYS A 162 9.21 20.87 11.85
CA LYS A 162 10.00 21.54 10.80
C LYS A 162 10.17 20.62 9.59
N SER A 163 10.20 21.18 8.40
CA SER A 163 10.54 20.46 7.16
C SER A 163 11.90 20.92 6.65
N VAL A 164 12.74 19.95 6.25
CA VAL A 164 14.06 20.19 5.62
C VAL A 164 14.17 19.36 4.36
N SER A 165 14.86 19.88 3.33
CA SER A 165 15.10 19.08 2.13
C SER A 165 16.25 18.10 2.32
N GLU A 166 16.17 16.92 1.68
CA GLU A 166 17.23 15.92 1.68
C GLU A 166 18.57 16.47 1.14
N SER A 167 18.50 17.35 0.14
CA SER A 167 19.68 18.00 -0.42
C SER A 167 20.38 18.90 0.60
N ALA A 168 19.64 19.68 1.34
CA ALA A 168 20.18 20.54 2.41
C ALA A 168 20.82 19.70 3.53
N THR A 169 20.20 18.56 3.89
CA THR A 169 20.75 17.65 4.90
C THR A 169 22.04 17.00 4.42
N LYS A 170 22.13 16.58 3.15
CA LYS A 170 23.34 16.02 2.57
C LYS A 170 24.48 17.03 2.45
N GLU A 171 24.16 18.29 2.19
CA GLU A 171 25.13 19.37 2.12
C GLU A 171 25.72 19.69 3.51
N ILE A 172 24.86 19.77 4.51
CA ILE A 172 25.24 19.91 5.92
C ILE A 172 26.16 18.75 6.34
N LEU A 173 25.82 17.51 6.02
CA LEU A 173 26.63 16.33 6.36
C LEU A 173 27.98 16.24 5.63
N LYS A 174 28.10 16.87 4.44
CA LYS A 174 29.36 16.91 3.67
C LYS A 174 30.32 18.02 4.11
N THR A 175 29.77 19.12 4.61
CA THR A 175 30.56 20.32 4.93
C THR A 175 31.05 20.37 6.36
N THR A 176 30.72 19.36 7.18
CA THR A 176 30.78 19.57 8.63
C THR A 176 31.65 18.51 9.31
N ASP A 177 32.68 18.99 9.93
CA ASP A 177 33.26 18.46 11.14
C ASP A 177 32.15 18.39 12.24
N LYS A 178 32.23 17.37 13.11
CA LYS A 178 31.18 17.04 14.10
C LYS A 178 30.74 18.20 14.99
N GLU A 179 31.57 19.22 15.18
CA GLU A 179 31.24 20.39 16.02
C GLU A 179 30.35 21.41 15.31
N SER A 180 30.56 21.64 14.03
CA SER A 180 29.72 22.57 13.26
C SER A 180 28.31 22.02 13.01
N VAL A 181 28.12 20.67 12.92
CA VAL A 181 26.78 20.04 12.90
C VAL A 181 26.06 20.29 14.22
N LYS A 182 26.77 20.18 15.35
CA LYS A 182 26.20 20.49 16.67
C LYS A 182 25.75 21.95 16.78
N GLU A 183 26.47 22.89 16.19
CA GLU A 183 26.17 24.31 16.29
C GLU A 183 24.97 24.73 15.42
N ILE A 184 24.87 24.19 14.19
CA ILE A 184 23.72 24.43 13.29
C ILE A 184 22.45 23.78 13.87
N ILE A 185 22.57 22.57 14.43
CA ILE A 185 21.47 21.85 15.04
C ILE A 185 21.10 22.49 16.40
N LYS A 186 22.05 22.98 17.16
CA LYS A 186 21.85 23.63 18.48
C LYS A 186 21.10 24.96 18.37
N ASN A 187 21.31 25.71 17.29
CA ASN A 187 20.55 26.95 17.05
C ASN A 187 19.11 26.72 16.60
N ASP A 188 18.78 25.53 16.07
CA ASP A 188 17.44 25.18 15.56
C ASP A 188 16.75 24.06 16.33
N ILE A 189 17.50 23.24 17.10
CA ILE A 189 17.00 22.08 17.84
C ILE A 189 17.79 21.98 19.13
N ASP A 190 17.13 22.11 20.27
CA ASP A 190 17.70 21.89 21.60
C ASP A 190 17.87 20.37 21.83
N PHE A 191 19.01 19.84 21.38
CA PHE A 191 19.34 18.40 21.47
C PHE A 191 19.52 17.90 22.90
N ASP A 192 19.87 18.78 23.83
CA ASP A 192 20.04 18.40 25.23
C ASP A 192 18.69 18.01 25.85
N LYS A 193 17.57 18.58 25.35
CA LYS A 193 16.21 18.15 25.71
C LYS A 193 15.76 16.84 25.08
N ILE A 194 16.39 16.39 23.99
CA ILE A 194 16.06 15.12 23.32
C ILE A 194 16.78 13.96 24.01
N GLN A 195 18.04 14.13 24.42
CA GLN A 195 18.83 13.08 25.06
C GLN A 195 18.34 12.68 26.46
N GLU A 196 17.70 13.60 27.21
CA GLU A 196 17.12 13.30 28.53
C GLU A 196 15.84 12.43 28.45
N LYS A 197 15.26 12.20 27.28
CA LYS A 197 13.97 11.51 27.11
C LYS A 197 14.03 10.18 26.35
N ILE A 198 15.22 9.70 26.02
CA ILE A 198 15.39 8.34 25.47
C ILE A 198 15.82 7.44 26.63
N PRO A 199 14.96 6.49 27.06
CA PRO A 199 15.30 5.50 28.07
C PRO A 199 16.39 4.54 27.61
#